data_d051a81c389b544a49042f6c0fc192fe
#
_entry.id   d051a81c389b544a49042f6c0fc192fe
#
_cell.length_a   1.000
_cell.length_b   1.000
_cell.length_c   1.000
_cell.angle_alpha   90.00
_cell.angle_beta   90.00
_cell.angle_gamma   90.00
#
_symmetry.space_group_name_H-M   'P 1'
#
loop_
_entity.id
_entity.type
_entity.pdbx_description
1 polymer ?
#
loop_
_entity_poly.entity_id
_entity_poly.type
_entity_poly.pdbx_seq_one_letter_code
_entity_poly.pdbx_strand_id
1 'polypeptide(L)'
;MDKIATRRLPKIAALGMTTMTLLLGAGPGSAADDLYGTLKKINDSNTVIIGHREASSPFSYVDDHKKPVGYAMDLCAKIVDEIKAVLKKPGLTVTYVAVNPQNRIPMVMNHAVDLECGSTTNTLGRQKQVEFSSVYFTTGTRVLARKSQKAAEIEDFNGKSVGVIAGSTNERAVKAMMTAGSLKDIRIVEIKDYAEGLSAVEGNRVDAFVTDDIVLFGLIAKSSQKADLVVVGRLLTYDPYGIMMRRDDSAFRLVVNAALAAVYRSGEINRIYAKWFDPIGVPLSPIMKAGFELQALPE
;
A
#
# COMPACT_ATOMS: atom_id res chain seq x y z
N MET A 1 -38.31 -32.24 -86.89
CA MET A 1 -37.55 -31.12 -87.44
C MET A 1 -36.89 -30.54 -86.24
N ASP A 2 -35.76 -30.72 -86.08
CA ASP A 2 -34.41 -30.43 -86.20
C ASP A 2 -33.49 -31.22 -85.26
N LYS A 3 -32.42 -31.70 -85.84
CA LYS A 3 -31.44 -32.60 -85.27
C LYS A 3 -30.50 -31.81 -84.33
N ILE A 4 -30.33 -32.30 -83.09
CA ILE A 4 -29.26 -31.82 -82.19
C ILE A 4 -28.11 -32.82 -82.20
N ALA A 5 -26.97 -32.38 -82.73
CA ALA A 5 -25.75 -33.17 -82.86
C ALA A 5 -25.03 -33.24 -81.50
N THR A 6 -24.76 -34.47 -81.10
CA THR A 6 -23.93 -34.78 -79.92
C THR A 6 -22.43 -34.62 -80.26
N ARG A 7 -21.77 -33.68 -79.69
CA ARG A 7 -20.31 -33.47 -79.73
C ARG A 7 -19.66 -34.23 -78.56
N ARG A 8 -18.86 -35.25 -78.86
CA ARG A 8 -18.01 -35.96 -77.88
C ARG A 8 -16.78 -35.12 -77.57
N LEU A 9 -16.55 -34.85 -76.23
CA LEU A 9 -15.33 -34.27 -75.74
C LEU A 9 -14.30 -35.36 -75.42
N PRO A 10 -12.99 -35.10 -75.59
CA PRO A 10 -11.94 -36.07 -75.32
C PRO A 10 -11.63 -36.15 -73.81
N LYS A 11 -11.24 -37.31 -73.36
CA LYS A 11 -10.80 -37.65 -72.03
C LYS A 11 -9.41 -37.04 -71.80
N ILE A 12 -9.33 -36.05 -70.85
CA ILE A 12 -8.07 -35.55 -70.36
C ILE A 12 -7.66 -36.41 -69.16
N ALA A 13 -6.51 -37.05 -69.25
CA ALA A 13 -5.88 -37.76 -68.14
C ALA A 13 -5.41 -36.81 -67.08
N ALA A 14 -5.97 -36.92 -65.86
CA ALA A 14 -5.52 -36.17 -64.71
C ALA A 14 -4.24 -36.79 -64.13
N LEU A 15 -3.12 -36.07 -64.29
CA LEU A 15 -1.86 -36.39 -63.64
C LEU A 15 -1.96 -35.96 -62.19
N GLY A 16 -1.99 -36.92 -61.26
CA GLY A 16 -2.06 -36.68 -59.83
C GLY A 16 -0.77 -36.04 -59.29
N MET A 17 -0.84 -34.79 -58.92
CA MET A 17 0.22 -34.04 -58.25
C MET A 17 -0.05 -34.12 -56.73
N THR A 18 0.64 -35.05 -56.06
CA THR A 18 0.56 -35.21 -54.60
C THR A 18 1.33 -34.05 -53.94
N THR A 19 0.61 -33.02 -53.55
CA THR A 19 1.17 -31.96 -52.71
C THR A 19 1.29 -32.47 -51.27
N MET A 20 2.51 -32.80 -50.86
CA MET A 20 2.89 -33.09 -49.48
C MET A 20 2.88 -31.79 -48.68
N THR A 21 1.78 -31.53 -47.97
CA THR A 21 1.66 -30.39 -47.06
C THR A 21 2.48 -30.69 -45.81
N LEU A 22 3.68 -30.07 -45.70
CA LEU A 22 4.40 -30.00 -44.45
C LEU A 22 3.54 -29.14 -43.48
N LEU A 23 2.84 -29.77 -42.58
CA LEU A 23 2.33 -29.14 -41.36
C LEU A 23 3.54 -28.83 -40.47
N LEU A 24 4.09 -27.62 -40.60
CA LEU A 24 4.91 -27.02 -39.53
C LEU A 24 3.99 -26.89 -38.33
N GLY A 25 4.09 -27.81 -37.40
CA GLY A 25 3.53 -27.68 -36.09
C GLY A 25 4.19 -26.47 -35.37
N ALA A 26 3.56 -25.30 -35.46
CA ALA A 26 3.81 -24.24 -34.51
C ALA A 26 3.25 -24.79 -33.18
N GLY A 27 4.13 -25.41 -32.39
CA GLY A 27 3.85 -25.62 -30.98
C GLY A 27 3.44 -24.29 -30.36
N PRO A 28 2.55 -24.27 -29.35
CA PRO A 28 2.31 -23.05 -28.60
C PRO A 28 3.64 -22.64 -28.01
N GLY A 29 4.28 -21.67 -28.64
CA GLY A 29 5.39 -20.93 -28.04
C GLY A 29 4.81 -20.34 -26.77
N SER A 30 5.14 -20.93 -25.62
CA SER A 30 5.02 -20.24 -24.36
C SER A 30 5.87 -18.96 -24.53
N ALA A 31 5.19 -17.87 -24.88
CA ALA A 31 5.75 -16.57 -24.69
C ALA A 31 5.99 -16.50 -23.17
N ALA A 32 7.22 -16.83 -22.77
CA ALA A 32 7.71 -16.35 -21.49
C ALA A 32 7.60 -14.83 -21.60
N ASP A 33 6.54 -14.27 -21.00
CA ASP A 33 6.40 -12.82 -20.94
C ASP A 33 7.73 -12.28 -20.45
N ASP A 34 8.43 -11.53 -21.32
CA ASP A 34 9.71 -10.97 -20.97
C ASP A 34 9.53 -10.13 -19.73
N LEU A 35 10.15 -10.55 -18.64
CA LEU A 35 10.06 -9.80 -17.37
C LEU A 35 10.56 -8.38 -17.60
N TYR A 36 9.79 -7.42 -17.12
CA TYR A 36 10.16 -6.01 -17.17
C TYR A 36 9.98 -5.35 -15.80
N GLY A 37 10.38 -4.10 -15.69
CA GLY A 37 10.17 -3.29 -14.50
C GLY A 37 10.80 -3.88 -13.24
N THR A 38 10.06 -3.83 -12.14
CA THR A 38 10.50 -4.28 -10.83
C THR A 38 10.65 -5.80 -10.76
N LEU A 39 9.79 -6.58 -11.43
CA LEU A 39 9.94 -8.04 -11.49
C LEU A 39 11.26 -8.45 -12.15
N LYS A 40 11.64 -7.79 -13.26
CA LYS A 40 12.94 -8.05 -13.90
C LYS A 40 14.09 -7.70 -12.97
N LYS A 41 14.05 -6.52 -12.33
CA LYS A 41 15.08 -6.08 -11.38
C LYS A 41 15.25 -7.09 -10.24
N ILE A 42 14.15 -7.56 -9.65
CA ILE A 42 14.16 -8.54 -8.56
C ILE A 42 14.69 -9.89 -9.08
N ASN A 43 14.28 -10.31 -10.27
CA ASN A 43 14.78 -11.53 -10.89
C ASN A 43 16.28 -11.51 -11.08
N ASP A 44 16.83 -10.41 -11.61
CA ASP A 44 18.25 -10.27 -11.91
C ASP A 44 19.11 -10.14 -10.65
N SER A 45 18.63 -9.37 -9.65
CA SER A 45 19.36 -9.13 -8.39
C SER A 45 19.16 -10.22 -7.32
N ASN A 46 18.20 -11.11 -7.51
CA ASN A 46 17.75 -12.08 -6.52
C ASN A 46 17.36 -11.44 -5.16
N THR A 47 16.90 -10.18 -5.17
CA THR A 47 16.61 -9.41 -3.94
C THR A 47 15.38 -8.54 -4.10
N VAL A 48 14.48 -8.62 -3.10
CA VAL A 48 13.37 -7.66 -2.89
C VAL A 48 13.80 -6.67 -1.81
N ILE A 49 13.67 -5.37 -2.08
CA ILE A 49 14.01 -4.30 -1.13
C ILE A 49 12.72 -3.68 -0.60
N ILE A 50 12.49 -3.84 0.70
CA ILE A 50 11.31 -3.32 1.40
C ILE A 50 11.66 -2.08 2.20
N GLY A 51 11.01 -0.96 1.87
CA GLY A 51 10.99 0.24 2.69
C GLY A 51 10.07 0.07 3.88
N HIS A 52 10.59 0.16 5.10
CA HIS A 52 9.82 0.07 6.33
C HIS A 52 9.89 1.37 7.14
N ARG A 53 8.94 1.55 8.04
CA ARG A 53 8.91 2.67 8.98
C ARG A 53 9.51 2.24 10.33
N GLU A 54 10.06 3.20 11.07
CA GLU A 54 10.66 2.90 12.37
C GLU A 54 9.69 3.08 13.55
N ALA A 55 8.66 3.91 13.41
CA ALA A 55 7.77 4.26 14.53
C ALA A 55 6.27 4.32 14.16
N SER A 56 5.83 3.70 13.05
CA SER A 56 4.43 3.72 12.59
C SER A 56 3.63 2.52 13.09
N SER A 57 3.60 2.32 14.41
CA SER A 57 2.76 1.27 15.02
C SER A 57 1.27 1.55 14.80
N PRO A 58 0.44 0.52 14.50
CA PRO A 58 0.75 -0.91 14.41
C PRO A 58 1.17 -1.38 13.00
N PHE A 59 1.36 -0.50 12.01
CA PHE A 59 1.58 -0.86 10.60
C PHE A 59 3.00 -1.29 10.26
N SER A 60 3.98 -0.49 10.69
CA SER A 60 5.40 -0.70 10.38
C SER A 60 6.24 0.02 11.42
N TYR A 61 6.98 -0.73 12.19
CA TYR A 61 7.87 -0.20 13.23
C TYR A 61 8.97 -1.21 13.55
N VAL A 62 9.97 -0.77 14.30
CA VAL A 62 11.06 -1.62 14.74
C VAL A 62 10.73 -2.14 16.14
N ASP A 63 10.77 -3.47 16.33
CA ASP A 63 10.56 -4.11 17.62
C ASP A 63 11.80 -4.05 18.53
N ASP A 64 11.70 -4.62 19.72
CA ASP A 64 12.80 -4.65 20.70
C ASP A 64 13.99 -5.48 20.22
N HIS A 65 13.78 -6.39 19.25
CA HIS A 65 14.82 -7.19 18.61
C HIS A 65 15.41 -6.51 17.36
N LYS A 66 15.11 -5.24 17.12
CA LYS A 66 15.54 -4.44 15.96
C LYS A 66 15.04 -4.99 14.62
N LYS A 67 13.90 -5.67 14.62
CA LYS A 67 13.26 -6.21 13.42
C LYS A 67 12.11 -5.31 12.97
N PRO A 68 11.98 -5.03 11.66
CA PRO A 68 10.79 -4.41 11.11
C PRO A 68 9.58 -5.34 11.25
N VAL A 69 8.54 -4.88 11.94
CA VAL A 69 7.30 -5.63 12.19
C VAL A 69 6.08 -4.74 12.02
N GLY A 70 4.90 -5.33 11.92
CA GLY A 70 3.64 -4.62 11.85
C GLY A 70 2.66 -5.20 10.83
N TYR A 71 1.45 -4.68 10.83
CA TYR A 71 0.37 -5.13 9.96
C TYR A 71 0.73 -5.04 8.47
N ALA A 72 1.27 -3.90 8.03
CA ALA A 72 1.73 -3.72 6.65
C ALA A 72 2.94 -4.61 6.32
N MET A 73 3.79 -4.90 7.31
CA MET A 73 4.94 -5.80 7.14
C MET A 73 4.49 -7.25 6.94
N ASP A 74 3.47 -7.71 7.68
CA ASP A 74 2.88 -9.04 7.49
C ASP A 74 2.23 -9.17 6.09
N LEU A 75 1.53 -8.14 5.62
CA LEU A 75 0.98 -8.12 4.25
C LEU A 75 2.09 -8.14 3.19
N CYS A 76 3.15 -7.37 3.39
CA CYS A 76 4.29 -7.38 2.47
C CYS A 76 5.05 -8.71 2.47
N ALA A 77 5.07 -9.45 3.57
CA ALA A 77 5.59 -10.81 3.58
C ALA A 77 4.79 -11.73 2.63
N LYS A 78 3.46 -11.62 2.60
CA LYS A 78 2.61 -12.34 1.64
C LYS A 78 2.88 -11.92 0.19
N ILE A 79 3.10 -10.65 -0.04
CA ILE A 79 3.49 -10.14 -1.37
C ILE A 79 4.84 -10.73 -1.79
N VAL A 80 5.81 -10.80 -0.89
CA VAL A 80 7.11 -11.44 -1.18
C VAL A 80 6.96 -12.92 -1.50
N ASP A 81 6.10 -13.65 -0.80
CA ASP A 81 5.83 -15.06 -1.09
C ASP A 81 5.23 -15.24 -2.50
N GLU A 82 4.33 -14.36 -2.92
CA GLU A 82 3.79 -14.34 -4.28
C GLU A 82 4.87 -14.00 -5.33
N ILE A 83 5.73 -13.02 -5.07
CA ILE A 83 6.87 -12.71 -5.95
C ILE A 83 7.78 -13.92 -6.12
N LYS A 84 8.08 -14.66 -5.04
CA LYS A 84 8.86 -15.90 -5.10
C LYS A 84 8.19 -16.96 -5.97
N ALA A 85 6.87 -17.10 -5.85
CA ALA A 85 6.09 -18.06 -6.64
C ALA A 85 6.10 -17.71 -8.13
N VAL A 86 5.79 -16.46 -8.48
CA VAL A 86 5.77 -15.96 -9.87
C VAL A 86 7.13 -16.07 -10.53
N LEU A 87 8.20 -15.70 -9.85
CA LEU A 87 9.57 -15.77 -10.36
C LEU A 87 10.18 -17.18 -10.25
N LYS A 88 9.51 -18.13 -9.60
CA LYS A 88 10.03 -19.49 -9.31
C LYS A 88 11.37 -19.43 -8.55
N LYS A 89 11.51 -18.46 -7.64
CA LYS A 89 12.73 -18.21 -6.86
C LYS A 89 12.47 -18.31 -5.35
N PRO A 90 12.34 -19.50 -4.78
CA PRO A 90 12.06 -19.66 -3.34
C PRO A 90 13.16 -19.08 -2.43
N GLY A 91 14.40 -18.99 -2.94
CA GLY A 91 15.58 -18.44 -2.23
C GLY A 91 15.78 -16.93 -2.40
N LEU A 92 14.76 -16.17 -2.83
CA LEU A 92 14.84 -14.70 -2.90
C LEU A 92 15.18 -14.09 -1.54
N THR A 93 16.19 -13.20 -1.54
CA THR A 93 16.58 -12.42 -0.36
C THR A 93 15.65 -11.24 -0.17
N VAL A 94 15.34 -10.91 1.08
CA VAL A 94 14.60 -9.69 1.46
C VAL A 94 15.52 -8.76 2.21
N THR A 95 15.65 -7.53 1.74
CA THR A 95 16.42 -6.47 2.41
C THR A 95 15.45 -5.38 2.89
N TYR A 96 15.70 -4.88 4.08
CA TYR A 96 14.89 -3.83 4.69
C TYR A 96 15.65 -2.50 4.72
N VAL A 97 14.96 -1.42 4.32
CA VAL A 97 15.50 -0.06 4.30
C VAL A 97 14.56 0.85 5.06
N ALA A 98 15.07 1.58 6.05
CA ALA A 98 14.27 2.52 6.82
C ALA A 98 13.89 3.73 5.96
N VAL A 99 12.59 4.05 5.94
CA VAL A 99 12.03 5.21 5.26
C VAL A 99 11.13 6.03 6.19
N ASN A 100 10.98 7.30 5.88
CA ASN A 100 10.15 8.23 6.64
C ASN A 100 9.16 8.97 5.71
N PRO A 101 8.25 9.80 6.23
CA PRO A 101 7.27 10.52 5.41
C PRO A 101 7.88 11.40 4.32
N GLN A 102 9.08 11.94 4.54
CA GLN A 102 9.75 12.88 3.64
C GLN A 102 10.47 12.16 2.48
N ASN A 103 11.10 10.99 2.75
CA ASN A 103 11.94 10.31 1.76
C ASN A 103 11.29 9.09 1.07
N ARG A 104 10.19 8.51 1.61
CA ARG A 104 9.59 7.27 1.08
C ARG A 104 9.22 7.34 -0.40
N ILE A 105 8.65 8.47 -0.87
CA ILE A 105 8.27 8.65 -2.28
C ILE A 105 9.51 8.73 -3.17
N PRO A 106 10.49 9.59 -2.93
CA PRO A 106 11.76 9.57 -3.66
C PRO A 106 12.46 8.22 -3.66
N MET A 107 12.46 7.48 -2.55
CA MET A 107 13.11 6.16 -2.45
C MET A 107 12.46 5.12 -3.39
N VAL A 108 11.13 5.14 -3.52
CA VAL A 108 10.41 4.29 -4.49
C VAL A 108 10.68 4.74 -5.92
N MET A 109 10.59 6.04 -6.20
CA MET A 109 10.83 6.60 -7.54
C MET A 109 12.23 6.27 -8.07
N ASN A 110 13.23 6.33 -7.20
CA ASN A 110 14.65 6.12 -7.54
C ASN A 110 15.09 4.65 -7.43
N HIS A 111 14.15 3.71 -7.31
CA HIS A 111 14.42 2.27 -7.19
C HIS A 111 15.27 1.86 -5.96
N ALA A 112 15.40 2.73 -4.97
CA ALA A 112 16.09 2.40 -3.72
C ALA A 112 15.29 1.42 -2.85
N VAL A 113 13.96 1.40 -3.01
CA VAL A 113 13.05 0.37 -2.47
C VAL A 113 12.07 -0.08 -3.56
N ASP A 114 11.64 -1.35 -3.50
CA ASP A 114 10.67 -1.92 -4.43
C ASP A 114 9.24 -1.74 -3.93
N LEU A 115 9.04 -1.91 -2.64
CA LEU A 115 7.77 -1.75 -1.93
C LEU A 115 7.96 -0.87 -0.70
N GLU A 116 7.09 0.09 -0.44
CA GLU A 116 7.00 0.77 0.86
C GLU A 116 5.84 0.18 1.65
N CYS A 117 6.18 -0.47 2.75
CA CYS A 117 5.29 -1.21 3.63
C CYS A 117 5.06 -0.43 4.92
N GLY A 118 4.25 0.60 4.85
CA GLY A 118 4.03 1.52 5.97
C GLY A 118 2.58 2.01 6.07
N SER A 119 2.37 3.17 6.64
CA SER A 119 1.07 3.86 6.76
C SER A 119 0.99 4.98 5.73
N THR A 120 0.98 4.64 4.44
CA THR A 120 0.98 5.66 3.38
C THR A 120 -0.39 5.79 2.74
N THR A 121 -0.99 6.97 2.93
CA THR A 121 -2.26 7.33 2.30
C THR A 121 -2.12 7.36 0.79
N ASN A 122 -2.96 6.61 0.10
CA ASN A 122 -3.12 6.66 -1.35
C ASN A 122 -3.91 7.92 -1.71
N THR A 123 -3.27 8.86 -2.41
CA THR A 123 -3.91 10.10 -2.89
C THR A 123 -3.64 10.31 -4.37
N LEU A 124 -4.57 10.95 -5.08
CA LEU A 124 -4.39 11.28 -6.51
C LEU A 124 -3.11 12.09 -6.76
N GLY A 125 -2.72 12.96 -5.80
CA GLY A 125 -1.48 13.72 -5.91
C GLY A 125 -0.23 12.84 -5.85
N ARG A 126 -0.22 11.82 -4.99
CA ARG A 126 0.88 10.85 -4.88
C ARG A 126 0.91 9.88 -6.06
N GLN A 127 -0.26 9.48 -6.59
CA GLN A 127 -0.34 8.63 -7.78
C GLN A 127 0.27 9.26 -9.05
N LYS A 128 0.49 10.57 -9.06
CA LYS A 128 1.27 11.22 -10.13
C LYS A 128 2.75 10.85 -10.12
N GLN A 129 3.25 10.34 -9.01
CA GLN A 129 4.67 10.05 -8.78
C GLN A 129 4.95 8.56 -8.57
N VAL A 130 4.03 7.86 -7.90
CA VAL A 130 4.14 6.45 -7.50
C VAL A 130 2.82 5.73 -7.74
N GLU A 131 2.84 4.40 -7.67
CA GLU A 131 1.66 3.54 -7.75
C GLU A 131 1.33 2.98 -6.37
N PHE A 132 0.09 2.54 -6.18
CA PHE A 132 -0.41 1.93 -4.96
C PHE A 132 -1.11 0.60 -5.26
N SER A 133 -1.03 -0.31 -4.30
CA SER A 133 -1.88 -1.50 -4.27
C SER A 133 -3.36 -1.15 -4.05
N SER A 134 -4.22 -2.17 -4.09
CA SER A 134 -5.53 -2.09 -3.46
C SER A 134 -5.42 -1.64 -2.01
N VAL A 135 -6.50 -0.98 -1.52
CA VAL A 135 -6.53 -0.41 -0.16
C VAL A 135 -6.53 -1.53 0.87
N TYR A 136 -5.58 -1.51 1.80
CA TYR A 136 -5.49 -2.51 2.86
C TYR A 136 -5.94 -2.00 4.24
N PHE A 137 -6.12 -0.68 4.38
CA PHE A 137 -6.63 -0.03 5.60
C PHE A 137 -7.28 1.31 5.30
N THR A 138 -8.16 1.76 6.17
CA THR A 138 -8.76 3.11 6.13
C THR A 138 -8.73 3.75 7.51
N THR A 139 -8.37 5.01 7.56
CA THR A 139 -8.21 5.82 8.77
C THR A 139 -8.57 7.27 8.45
N GLY A 140 -8.32 8.18 9.35
CA GLY A 140 -8.42 9.61 9.12
C GLY A 140 -7.68 10.42 10.18
N THR A 141 -7.44 11.65 9.88
CA THR A 141 -6.71 12.59 10.74
C THR A 141 -7.50 12.90 12.02
N ARG A 142 -6.85 12.77 13.18
CA ARG A 142 -7.34 13.18 14.49
C ARG A 142 -6.21 13.82 15.32
N VAL A 143 -6.50 14.13 16.56
CA VAL A 143 -5.63 14.90 17.43
C VAL A 143 -5.26 14.10 18.68
N LEU A 144 -3.97 13.99 18.96
CA LEU A 144 -3.45 13.52 20.25
C LEU A 144 -3.25 14.72 21.17
N ALA A 145 -3.77 14.63 22.37
CA ALA A 145 -3.62 15.66 23.40
C ALA A 145 -3.46 15.05 24.79
N ARG A 146 -3.05 15.85 25.75
CA ARG A 146 -3.15 15.48 27.18
C ARG A 146 -4.57 15.67 27.68
N LYS A 147 -5.06 14.74 28.48
CA LYS A 147 -6.41 14.81 29.11
C LYS A 147 -6.62 16.08 29.94
N SER A 148 -5.52 16.57 30.55
CA SER A 148 -5.55 17.81 31.36
C SER A 148 -5.99 19.04 30.57
N GLN A 149 -5.83 19.03 29.24
CA GLN A 149 -6.22 20.16 28.36
C GLN A 149 -7.74 20.23 28.13
N LYS A 150 -8.49 19.16 28.44
CA LYS A 150 -9.95 19.05 28.29
C LYS A 150 -10.47 19.44 26.90
N ALA A 151 -9.63 19.29 25.88
CA ALA A 151 -10.00 19.56 24.49
C ALA A 151 -10.96 18.47 23.97
N ALA A 152 -11.92 18.87 23.17
CA ALA A 152 -12.86 17.98 22.49
C ALA A 152 -12.63 17.93 20.98
N GLU A 153 -12.24 19.03 20.37
CA GLU A 153 -12.04 19.19 18.94
C GLU A 153 -10.71 19.87 18.63
N ILE A 154 -10.27 19.85 17.38
CA ILE A 154 -9.02 20.52 16.94
C ILE A 154 -9.10 22.04 17.14
N GLU A 155 -10.28 22.61 17.04
CA GLU A 155 -10.53 24.05 17.22
C GLU A 155 -10.21 24.53 18.65
N ASP A 156 -10.20 23.64 19.64
CA ASP A 156 -9.81 23.96 21.03
C ASP A 156 -8.30 24.25 21.17
N PHE A 157 -7.55 24.02 20.11
CA PHE A 157 -6.13 24.35 20.02
C PHE A 157 -5.85 25.69 19.32
N ASN A 158 -6.86 26.49 19.02
CA ASN A 158 -6.66 27.87 18.55
C ASN A 158 -5.76 28.65 19.51
N GLY A 159 -4.79 29.37 18.96
CA GLY A 159 -3.75 30.10 19.74
C GLY A 159 -2.66 29.22 20.33
N LYS A 160 -2.69 27.89 20.10
CA LYS A 160 -1.75 26.92 20.69
C LYS A 160 -0.78 26.37 19.67
N SER A 161 0.14 25.49 20.12
CA SER A 161 1.11 24.80 19.30
C SER A 161 0.61 23.41 18.88
N VAL A 162 0.66 23.15 17.58
CA VAL A 162 0.23 21.86 16.99
C VAL A 162 1.36 21.23 16.21
N GLY A 163 1.78 20.05 16.63
CA GLY A 163 2.77 19.25 15.94
C GLY A 163 2.15 18.57 14.72
N VAL A 164 2.85 18.63 13.59
CA VAL A 164 2.51 17.90 12.36
C VAL A 164 3.77 17.34 11.70
N ILE A 165 3.66 16.24 10.96
CA ILE A 165 4.79 15.71 10.22
C ILE A 165 4.80 16.29 8.81
N ALA A 166 5.92 16.90 8.41
CA ALA A 166 6.10 17.47 7.08
C ALA A 166 5.87 16.43 5.97
N GLY A 167 5.20 16.83 4.89
CA GLY A 167 4.86 15.95 3.75
C GLY A 167 3.74 14.95 4.02
N SER A 168 3.08 15.02 5.20
CA SER A 168 1.91 14.20 5.51
C SER A 168 0.61 14.76 4.93
N THR A 169 -0.43 13.92 4.84
CA THR A 169 -1.80 14.35 4.54
C THR A 169 -2.38 15.19 5.69
N ASN A 170 -1.96 14.87 6.91
CA ASN A 170 -2.40 15.54 8.14
C ASN A 170 -1.91 17.00 8.21
N GLU A 171 -0.64 17.25 7.85
CA GLU A 171 -0.13 18.62 7.70
C GLU A 171 -0.97 19.43 6.70
N ARG A 172 -1.28 18.83 5.54
CA ARG A 172 -2.11 19.50 4.53
C ARG A 172 -3.53 19.78 5.03
N ALA A 173 -4.12 18.85 5.80
CA ALA A 173 -5.44 19.05 6.40
C ALA A 173 -5.43 20.23 7.37
N VAL A 174 -4.46 20.30 8.29
CA VAL A 174 -4.33 21.41 9.23
C VAL A 174 -4.13 22.75 8.50
N LYS A 175 -3.23 22.80 7.51
CA LYS A 175 -2.99 24.01 6.70
C LYS A 175 -4.24 24.45 5.91
N ALA A 176 -4.99 23.49 5.36
CA ALA A 176 -6.24 23.79 4.65
C ALA A 176 -7.30 24.39 5.60
N MET A 177 -7.43 23.86 6.83
CA MET A 177 -8.34 24.41 7.84
C MET A 177 -7.92 25.81 8.30
N MET A 178 -6.61 26.09 8.42
CA MET A 178 -6.10 27.43 8.70
C MET A 178 -6.44 28.40 7.57
N THR A 179 -6.22 28.01 6.32
CA THR A 179 -6.57 28.82 5.15
C THR A 179 -8.07 29.09 5.04
N ALA A 180 -8.90 28.12 5.40
CA ALA A 180 -10.36 28.27 5.44
C ALA A 180 -10.88 29.08 6.65
N GLY A 181 -10.00 29.48 7.58
CA GLY A 181 -10.35 30.23 8.79
C GLY A 181 -11.02 29.37 9.89
N SER A 182 -11.06 28.05 9.73
CA SER A 182 -11.57 27.15 10.76
C SER A 182 -10.63 26.98 11.93
N LEU A 183 -9.31 27.12 11.67
CA LEU A 183 -8.27 27.17 12.70
C LEU A 183 -7.62 28.54 12.68
N LYS A 184 -7.46 29.14 13.89
CA LYS A 184 -6.93 30.49 14.05
C LYS A 184 -5.72 30.49 14.97
N ASP A 185 -4.70 31.26 14.59
CA ASP A 185 -3.50 31.50 15.41
C ASP A 185 -2.78 30.22 15.84
N ILE A 186 -2.92 29.14 15.08
CA ILE A 186 -2.21 27.88 15.32
C ILE A 186 -0.72 28.07 15.00
N ARG A 187 0.14 27.74 15.96
CA ARG A 187 1.58 27.65 15.73
C ARG A 187 1.94 26.22 15.32
N ILE A 188 2.14 25.99 14.01
CA ILE A 188 2.60 24.69 13.50
C ILE A 188 4.04 24.46 13.97
N VAL A 189 4.27 23.28 14.56
CA VAL A 189 5.59 22.75 14.92
C VAL A 189 5.86 21.53 14.06
N GLU A 190 6.92 21.58 13.28
CA GLU A 190 7.30 20.44 12.44
C GLU A 190 7.87 19.32 13.31
N ILE A 191 7.35 18.11 13.12
CA ILE A 191 7.73 16.88 13.81
C ILE A 191 8.38 15.96 12.79
N LYS A 192 9.50 15.36 13.15
CA LYS A 192 10.28 14.49 12.29
C LYS A 192 9.57 13.14 12.02
N ASP A 193 9.06 12.52 13.08
CA ASP A 193 8.43 11.21 13.04
C ASP A 193 7.38 11.03 14.15
N TYR A 194 6.71 9.89 14.15
CA TYR A 194 5.62 9.63 15.09
C TYR A 194 6.09 9.51 16.55
N ALA A 195 7.29 8.97 16.79
CA ALA A 195 7.85 8.86 18.14
C ALA A 195 8.16 10.24 18.73
N GLU A 196 8.72 11.12 17.90
CA GLU A 196 8.93 12.51 18.31
C GLU A 196 7.61 13.24 18.59
N GLY A 197 6.56 12.97 17.77
CA GLY A 197 5.23 13.55 17.97
C GLY A 197 4.63 13.19 19.33
N LEU A 198 4.70 11.91 19.68
CA LEU A 198 4.31 11.45 21.02
C LEU A 198 5.12 12.14 22.12
N SER A 199 6.43 12.07 22.04
CA SER A 199 7.33 12.69 23.03
C SER A 199 7.14 14.21 23.16
N ALA A 200 6.77 14.88 22.07
CA ALA A 200 6.52 16.32 22.09
C ALA A 200 5.24 16.68 22.87
N VAL A 201 4.19 15.84 22.79
CA VAL A 201 2.96 16.00 23.58
C VAL A 201 3.23 15.66 25.05
N GLU A 202 3.89 14.53 25.33
CA GLU A 202 4.23 14.09 26.68
C GLU A 202 5.09 15.11 27.43
N GLY A 203 6.08 15.66 26.72
CA GLY A 203 7.03 16.66 27.27
C GLY A 203 6.54 18.11 27.22
N ASN A 204 5.28 18.37 26.87
CA ASN A 204 4.71 19.72 26.73
C ASN A 204 5.45 20.65 25.73
N ARG A 205 6.17 20.08 24.75
CA ARG A 205 6.78 20.86 23.65
C ARG A 205 5.75 21.34 22.64
N VAL A 206 4.66 20.57 22.47
CA VAL A 206 3.47 20.97 21.73
C VAL A 206 2.21 20.70 22.55
N ASP A 207 1.16 21.45 22.26
CA ASP A 207 -0.13 21.27 22.91
C ASP A 207 -0.89 20.07 22.34
N ALA A 208 -0.73 19.83 21.04
CA ALA A 208 -1.34 18.71 20.34
C ALA A 208 -0.41 18.14 19.27
N PHE A 209 -0.62 16.86 18.90
CA PHE A 209 -0.01 16.25 17.74
C PHE A 209 -1.10 15.71 16.82
N VAL A 210 -1.06 16.09 15.55
CA VAL A 210 -2.09 15.73 14.56
C VAL A 210 -1.53 14.70 13.57
N THR A 211 -2.15 13.53 13.56
CA THR A 211 -1.88 12.47 12.59
C THR A 211 -3.06 11.51 12.50
N ASP A 212 -2.90 10.39 11.81
CA ASP A 212 -3.96 9.40 11.63
C ASP A 212 -4.32 8.72 12.96
N ASP A 213 -5.60 8.61 13.26
CA ASP A 213 -6.14 8.14 14.55
C ASP A 213 -5.59 6.77 14.95
N ILE A 214 -5.51 5.85 13.99
CA ILE A 214 -5.01 4.51 14.25
C ILE A 214 -3.53 4.50 14.66
N VAL A 215 -2.72 5.40 14.10
CA VAL A 215 -1.32 5.60 14.51
C VAL A 215 -1.28 6.18 15.92
N LEU A 216 -2.16 7.13 16.23
CA LEU A 216 -2.28 7.70 17.58
C LEU A 216 -2.61 6.63 18.64
N PHE A 217 -3.56 5.73 18.33
CA PHE A 217 -3.88 4.61 19.24
C PHE A 217 -2.68 3.68 19.43
N GLY A 218 -1.95 3.38 18.35
CA GLY A 218 -0.73 2.57 18.42
C GLY A 218 0.40 3.22 19.24
N LEU A 219 0.54 4.54 19.16
CA LEU A 219 1.50 5.31 19.95
C LEU A 219 1.12 5.34 21.44
N ILE A 220 -0.16 5.64 21.75
CA ILE A 220 -0.66 5.65 23.13
C ILE A 220 -0.48 4.27 23.78
N ALA A 221 -0.78 3.20 23.07
CA ALA A 221 -0.65 1.84 23.61
C ALA A 221 0.78 1.51 24.07
N LYS A 222 1.79 2.13 23.45
CA LYS A 222 3.23 1.96 23.80
C LYS A 222 3.74 2.99 24.78
N SER A 223 2.97 4.04 25.08
CA SER A 223 3.37 5.11 25.99
C SER A 223 3.33 4.63 27.46
N SER A 224 4.34 5.01 28.23
CA SER A 224 4.31 4.91 29.70
C SER A 224 3.32 5.90 30.33
N GLN A 225 2.97 6.99 29.64
CA GLN A 225 2.04 8.02 30.07
C GLN A 225 0.63 7.84 29.45
N LYS A 226 0.29 6.64 28.96
CA LYS A 226 -0.98 6.37 28.27
C LYS A 226 -2.23 6.78 29.03
N ALA A 227 -2.17 6.78 30.38
CA ALA A 227 -3.28 7.21 31.23
C ALA A 227 -3.61 8.71 31.08
N ASP A 228 -2.63 9.54 30.71
CA ASP A 228 -2.74 11.00 30.62
C ASP A 228 -3.01 11.47 29.18
N LEU A 229 -2.99 10.57 28.23
CA LEU A 229 -3.17 10.86 26.81
C LEU A 229 -4.57 10.51 26.31
N VAL A 230 -5.04 11.25 25.31
CA VAL A 230 -6.33 11.05 24.68
C VAL A 230 -6.30 11.41 23.21
N VAL A 231 -7.00 10.65 22.36
CA VAL A 231 -7.29 11.04 20.98
C VAL A 231 -8.65 11.76 20.97
N VAL A 232 -8.66 13.00 20.51
CA VAL A 232 -9.85 13.86 20.50
C VAL A 232 -10.25 14.25 19.09
N GLY A 233 -11.46 14.75 18.96
CA GLY A 233 -12.05 15.32 17.76
C GLY A 233 -12.66 14.32 16.81
N ARG A 234 -13.41 14.84 15.84
CA ARG A 234 -13.92 14.11 14.69
C ARG A 234 -12.78 13.70 13.74
N LEU A 235 -13.08 12.79 12.83
CA LEU A 235 -12.19 12.55 11.68
C LEU A 235 -12.19 13.79 10.77
N LEU A 236 -11.01 14.36 10.54
CA LEU A 236 -10.83 15.54 9.68
C LEU A 236 -10.65 15.16 8.21
N THR A 237 -10.18 13.95 7.95
CA THR A 237 -9.92 13.41 6.61
C THR A 237 -10.37 11.96 6.52
N TYR A 238 -10.39 11.45 5.29
CA TYR A 238 -10.46 10.03 4.97
C TYR A 238 -9.15 9.62 4.28
N ASP A 239 -8.43 8.69 4.88
CA ASP A 239 -7.09 8.30 4.48
C ASP A 239 -7.01 6.80 4.17
N PRO A 240 -7.23 6.37 2.89
CA PRO A 240 -7.05 4.99 2.48
C PRO A 240 -5.55 4.68 2.34
N TYR A 241 -5.07 3.60 2.97
CA TYR A 241 -3.68 3.17 2.85
C TYR A 241 -3.50 2.11 1.76
N GLY A 242 -2.41 2.23 1.00
CA GLY A 242 -1.95 1.25 0.02
C GLY A 242 -0.46 0.98 0.18
N ILE A 243 -0.01 -0.22 -0.18
CA ILE A 243 1.41 -0.53 -0.36
C ILE A 243 1.89 0.26 -1.57
N MET A 244 2.94 1.07 -1.38
CA MET A 244 3.43 1.95 -2.43
C MET A 244 4.55 1.27 -3.22
N MET A 245 4.51 1.43 -4.53
CA MET A 245 5.46 0.87 -5.48
C MET A 245 5.75 1.85 -6.60
N ARG A 246 6.69 1.51 -7.48
CA ARG A 246 7.04 2.34 -8.64
C ARG A 246 5.84 2.48 -9.57
N ARG A 247 5.68 3.66 -10.13
CA ARG A 247 4.65 3.97 -11.12
C ARG A 247 4.95 3.30 -12.48
N ASP A 248 3.89 3.08 -13.26
CA ASP A 248 3.94 2.54 -14.62
C ASP A 248 4.55 1.11 -14.69
N ASP A 249 4.32 0.32 -13.62
CA ASP A 249 4.76 -1.07 -13.48
C ASP A 249 3.57 -2.00 -13.24
N SER A 250 2.73 -2.14 -14.28
CA SER A 250 1.46 -2.86 -14.18
C SER A 250 1.63 -4.34 -13.85
N ALA A 251 2.70 -5.00 -14.34
CA ALA A 251 2.97 -6.40 -14.04
C ALA A 251 3.32 -6.57 -12.54
N PHE A 252 4.15 -5.71 -11.98
CA PHE A 252 4.49 -5.75 -10.56
C PHE A 252 3.26 -5.45 -9.69
N ARG A 253 2.46 -4.45 -10.06
CA ARG A 253 1.22 -4.12 -9.37
C ARG A 253 0.22 -5.28 -9.39
N LEU A 254 0.13 -6.01 -10.50
CA LEU A 254 -0.73 -7.20 -10.59
C LEU A 254 -0.31 -8.25 -9.57
N VAL A 255 0.97 -8.58 -9.46
CA VAL A 255 1.50 -9.53 -8.48
C VAL A 255 1.21 -9.07 -7.04
N VAL A 256 1.43 -7.79 -6.74
CA VAL A 256 1.12 -7.22 -5.42
C VAL A 256 -0.37 -7.35 -5.09
N ASN A 257 -1.25 -7.01 -6.03
CA ASN A 257 -2.69 -7.08 -5.81
C ASN A 257 -3.21 -8.53 -5.79
N ALA A 258 -2.64 -9.45 -6.55
CA ALA A 258 -2.97 -10.88 -6.50
C ALA A 258 -2.67 -11.46 -5.12
N ALA A 259 -1.51 -11.14 -4.54
CA ALA A 259 -1.14 -11.54 -3.18
C ALA A 259 -2.16 -11.03 -2.14
N LEU A 260 -2.54 -9.75 -2.21
CA LEU A 260 -3.53 -9.18 -1.30
C LEU A 260 -4.91 -9.80 -1.49
N ALA A 261 -5.34 -10.00 -2.73
CA ALA A 261 -6.62 -10.66 -3.04
C ALA A 261 -6.67 -12.09 -2.49
N ALA A 262 -5.58 -12.86 -2.59
CA ALA A 262 -5.47 -14.19 -2.00
C ALA A 262 -5.61 -14.18 -0.47
N VAL A 263 -4.97 -13.21 0.21
CA VAL A 263 -5.10 -13.00 1.66
C VAL A 263 -6.55 -12.66 2.04
N TYR A 264 -7.24 -11.86 1.23
CA TYR A 264 -8.65 -11.51 1.46
C TYR A 264 -9.57 -12.73 1.20
N ARG A 265 -9.44 -13.43 0.08
CA ARG A 265 -10.25 -14.61 -0.27
C ARG A 265 -10.13 -15.73 0.75
N SER A 266 -8.92 -16.00 1.24
CA SER A 266 -8.69 -17.03 2.26
C SER A 266 -9.21 -16.67 3.64
N GLY A 267 -9.57 -15.39 3.88
CA GLY A 267 -9.92 -14.89 5.21
C GLY A 267 -8.72 -14.72 6.15
N GLU A 268 -7.48 -14.96 5.66
CA GLU A 268 -6.26 -14.80 6.47
C GLU A 268 -6.11 -13.37 6.99
N ILE A 269 -6.65 -12.39 6.27
CA ILE A 269 -6.65 -10.99 6.67
C ILE A 269 -7.23 -10.77 8.06
N ASN A 270 -8.26 -11.54 8.45
CA ASN A 270 -8.88 -11.39 9.77
C ASN A 270 -7.90 -11.76 10.89
N ARG A 271 -7.10 -12.83 10.69
CA ARG A 271 -6.07 -13.25 11.64
C ARG A 271 -4.93 -12.23 11.72
N ILE A 272 -4.49 -11.71 10.56
CA ILE A 272 -3.46 -10.66 10.50
C ILE A 272 -3.97 -9.39 11.17
N TYR A 273 -5.23 -9.01 10.92
CA TYR A 273 -5.86 -7.85 11.56
C TYR A 273 -5.90 -8.01 13.09
N ALA A 274 -6.48 -9.10 13.57
CA ALA A 274 -6.60 -9.38 15.00
C ALA A 274 -5.24 -9.33 15.73
N LYS A 275 -4.19 -9.90 15.13
CA LYS A 275 -2.82 -9.87 15.69
C LYS A 275 -2.35 -8.47 16.07
N TRP A 276 -2.69 -7.47 15.27
CA TRP A 276 -2.13 -6.12 15.40
C TRP A 276 -3.07 -5.10 16.04
N PHE A 277 -4.39 -5.29 15.90
CA PHE A 277 -5.38 -4.31 16.32
C PHE A 277 -6.16 -4.71 17.57
N ASP A 278 -6.37 -6.00 17.85
CA ASP A 278 -7.01 -6.43 19.10
C ASP A 278 -6.23 -5.99 20.35
N PRO A 279 -4.87 -6.08 20.39
CA PRO A 279 -4.11 -5.64 21.55
C PRO A 279 -4.24 -4.15 21.88
N ILE A 280 -4.63 -3.33 20.89
CA ILE A 280 -4.86 -1.88 21.08
C ILE A 280 -6.35 -1.51 21.13
N GLY A 281 -7.23 -2.53 21.19
CA GLY A 281 -8.67 -2.34 21.35
C GLY A 281 -9.38 -1.75 20.12
N VAL A 282 -8.86 -1.98 18.90
CA VAL A 282 -9.46 -1.47 17.65
C VAL A 282 -10.12 -2.62 16.90
N PRO A 283 -11.46 -2.77 16.99
CA PRO A 283 -12.18 -3.83 16.30
C PRO A 283 -12.23 -3.59 14.79
N LEU A 284 -12.33 -4.67 14.01
CA LEU A 284 -12.52 -4.59 12.57
C LEU A 284 -13.84 -3.89 12.24
N SER A 285 -13.77 -2.71 11.63
CA SER A 285 -14.94 -1.92 11.29
C SER A 285 -15.73 -2.53 10.12
N PRO A 286 -17.07 -2.27 10.03
CA PRO A 286 -17.88 -2.74 8.90
C PRO A 286 -17.34 -2.30 7.54
N ILE A 287 -16.83 -1.08 7.42
CA ILE A 287 -16.26 -0.57 6.17
C ILE A 287 -14.99 -1.32 5.78
N MET A 288 -14.14 -1.66 6.74
CA MET A 288 -12.93 -2.46 6.49
C MET A 288 -13.29 -3.88 6.07
N LYS A 289 -14.27 -4.50 6.72
CA LYS A 289 -14.77 -5.83 6.37
C LYS A 289 -15.29 -5.85 4.93
N ALA A 290 -16.18 -4.91 4.60
CA ALA A 290 -16.69 -4.77 3.23
C ALA A 290 -15.56 -4.51 2.22
N GLY A 291 -14.58 -3.69 2.58
CA GLY A 291 -13.40 -3.42 1.75
C GLY A 291 -12.60 -4.69 1.45
N PHE A 292 -12.41 -5.58 2.41
CA PHE A 292 -11.73 -6.86 2.19
C PHE A 292 -12.54 -7.79 1.29
N GLU A 293 -13.87 -7.87 1.49
CA GLU A 293 -14.77 -8.66 0.65
C GLU A 293 -14.77 -8.17 -0.81
N LEU A 294 -14.83 -6.86 -1.03
CA LEU A 294 -14.83 -6.26 -2.38
C LEU A 294 -13.48 -6.42 -3.11
N GLN A 295 -12.39 -6.55 -2.37
CA GLN A 295 -11.04 -6.71 -2.93
C GLN A 295 -10.56 -8.17 -2.97
N ALA A 296 -11.40 -9.12 -2.54
CA ALA A 296 -11.18 -10.55 -2.66
C ALA A 296 -11.41 -11.03 -4.11
N LEU A 297 -10.73 -10.40 -5.08
CA LEU A 297 -10.93 -10.65 -6.51
C LEU A 297 -10.72 -12.13 -6.85
N PRO A 298 -11.57 -12.74 -7.69
CA PRO A 298 -11.38 -14.10 -8.18
C PRO A 298 -10.12 -14.21 -9.06
N GLU A 299 -9.62 -15.45 -9.23
CA GLU A 299 -8.55 -15.79 -10.18
C GLU A 299 -9.05 -15.87 -11.60
#